data_6a3a1debaa54b584ef116887317a88bc
#
_entry.id   6a3a1debaa54b584ef116887317a88bc
#
_cell.length_a   1.000
_cell.length_b   1.000
_cell.length_c   1.000
_cell.angle_alpha   90.00
_cell.angle_beta   90.00
_cell.angle_gamma   90.00
#
_symmetry.space_group_name_H-M   'P 1'
#
loop_
_entity.id
_entity.type
_entity.pdbx_description
1 polymer ?
#
loop_
_entity_poly.entity_id
_entity_poly.type
_entity_poly.pdbx_seq_one_letter_code
_entity_poly.pdbx_strand_id
1 'polypeptide(L)'
;MTEHNNCSGRRLVVPRRTFLKGSAALGLSGAVSAPFINRLCAQEEHPLAGQSIEMNILGIAGWLPSSLGVEMSPLFAEYAKEKYGYDVSFGFAEAPFADLFQKAATSLATRSQEYNIIISDSQWLGALAQPGWILQLDDVIANNPNLQLEWYSQTVVDTYMAYPDGSNNRWGLPQEGDTIALFVRKDLLENEDERTAFQEKYGQPLPQTFEDFEDLTMEEFEKIADFFTRPDRELWGTASQYSRVYDFCTCFLYPFMWSQGGEVWNPETGQVEGILNSEINATAMEQYKGFLKYQPSGALNYGIAEIIDVFTQGKVFSAFQWAAVGLAMITEENRDQVLVVPPPKHGTGAEAKRVYTMGGQPWVLNAFNDDTKMRVAIDFLNWWYLPETTLEFAKRGGNPTDKATLSNPEFNNINPWNRAYKYMLEPGRSRDFWHHPRYSEMLAVQQEGFTSYLTGTTASAKQALDYIACQQQQILYDDGTASERPSDACASTSL
;
A
#
# COMPACT_ATOMS: atom_id res chain seq x y z
N MET A 1 -10.53 6.44 -43.10
CA MET A 1 -10.10 7.85 -43.13
C MET A 1 -8.75 7.87 -42.47
N THR A 2 -7.73 8.09 -43.26
CA THR A 2 -6.32 8.03 -42.86
C THR A 2 -5.94 9.30 -42.18
N GLU A 3 -5.61 9.24 -40.90
CA GLU A 3 -5.03 10.36 -40.17
C GLU A 3 -3.52 10.43 -40.43
N HIS A 4 -3.10 11.58 -40.92
CA HIS A 4 -1.71 11.92 -41.17
C HIS A 4 -1.02 12.28 -39.83
N ASN A 5 -0.03 11.50 -39.46
CA ASN A 5 0.93 11.86 -38.40
C ASN A 5 1.80 13.02 -38.88
N ASN A 6 1.58 14.20 -38.30
CA ASN A 6 2.41 15.39 -38.48
C ASN A 6 3.65 15.28 -37.57
N CYS A 7 4.80 14.98 -38.15
CA CYS A 7 6.08 15.22 -37.51
C CYS A 7 6.34 16.75 -37.43
N SER A 8 6.14 17.35 -36.28
CA SER A 8 6.48 18.76 -36.05
C SER A 8 8.00 18.90 -35.87
N GLY A 9 8.67 19.32 -36.96
CA GLY A 9 10.10 19.63 -36.94
C GLY A 9 10.43 20.78 -35.99
N ARG A 10 11.27 20.55 -34.99
CA ARG A 10 11.96 21.59 -34.23
C ARG A 10 12.87 22.36 -35.18
N ARG A 11 12.59 23.66 -35.39
CA ARG A 11 13.49 24.59 -36.08
C ARG A 11 14.73 24.82 -35.21
N LEU A 12 15.86 24.29 -35.63
CA LEU A 12 17.17 24.71 -35.13
C LEU A 12 17.42 26.16 -35.55
N VAL A 13 17.41 27.08 -34.59
CA VAL A 13 17.82 28.46 -34.78
C VAL A 13 19.36 28.48 -34.75
N VAL A 14 19.97 28.56 -35.94
CA VAL A 14 21.41 28.76 -36.07
C VAL A 14 21.67 30.28 -35.99
N PRO A 15 22.57 30.79 -35.10
CA PRO A 15 22.87 32.22 -35.01
C PRO A 15 23.60 32.68 -36.27
N ARG A 16 23.07 33.76 -36.85
CA ARG A 16 23.70 34.46 -37.99
C ARG A 16 24.98 35.17 -37.58
N ARG A 17 26.08 34.45 -37.59
CA ARG A 17 27.41 35.10 -37.67
C ARG A 17 28.47 34.02 -37.98
N THR A 18 28.65 33.68 -39.26
CA THR A 18 29.89 33.26 -39.90
C THR A 18 29.58 32.78 -41.31
N PHE A 19 29.28 33.73 -42.19
CA PHE A 19 29.31 33.49 -43.63
C PHE A 19 29.85 34.75 -44.30
N LEU A 20 31.13 34.85 -44.44
CA LEU A 20 31.84 35.64 -45.45
C LEU A 20 33.28 35.18 -45.55
N LYS A 21 33.54 34.32 -46.53
CA LYS A 21 34.71 34.33 -47.44
C LYS A 21 34.91 32.92 -48.06
N GLY A 22 34.78 32.88 -49.34
CA GLY A 22 35.18 31.71 -50.13
C GLY A 22 34.26 31.50 -51.34
N SER A 23 34.45 32.31 -52.37
CA SER A 23 33.88 32.13 -53.72
C SER A 23 34.60 31.00 -54.44
N ALA A 24 33.89 30.13 -55.10
CA ALA A 24 34.01 29.77 -56.52
C ALA A 24 33.53 28.33 -56.82
N ALA A 25 32.56 28.32 -57.70
CA ALA A 25 32.32 27.44 -58.85
C ALA A 25 32.14 25.91 -58.60
N LEU A 26 30.99 25.44 -58.95
CA LEU A 26 30.66 24.55 -60.08
C LEU A 26 29.36 23.78 -59.74
N GLY A 27 28.44 23.94 -60.62
CA GLY A 27 27.15 23.23 -60.52
C GLY A 27 27.32 21.74 -60.73
N LEU A 28 26.57 21.02 -59.95
CA LEU A 28 26.10 19.68 -60.23
C LEU A 28 24.76 19.53 -59.55
N SER A 29 23.70 19.62 -60.33
CA SER A 29 22.36 19.15 -59.96
C SER A 29 22.42 17.63 -59.74
N GLY A 30 22.66 17.24 -58.49
CA GLY A 30 22.53 15.88 -58.05
C GLY A 30 21.27 15.75 -57.23
N ALA A 31 20.28 15.05 -57.73
CA ALA A 31 19.12 14.59 -56.98
C ALA A 31 19.60 13.84 -55.73
N VAL A 32 19.43 14.44 -54.54
CA VAL A 32 19.61 13.72 -53.31
C VAL A 32 18.47 12.74 -53.20
N SER A 33 18.84 11.50 -53.47
CA SER A 33 17.92 10.37 -53.53
C SER A 33 17.19 10.14 -52.22
N ALA A 34 15.91 9.85 -52.32
CA ALA A 34 14.93 9.54 -51.30
C ALA A 34 15.28 8.50 -50.20
N PRO A 35 16.45 7.81 -50.16
CA PRO A 35 16.78 6.93 -49.05
C PRO A 35 17.27 7.62 -47.77
N PHE A 36 17.64 8.91 -47.80
CA PHE A 36 18.13 9.59 -46.59
C PHE A 36 17.02 10.16 -45.70
N ILE A 37 15.85 10.43 -46.24
CA ILE A 37 14.70 10.93 -45.45
C ILE A 37 13.99 9.79 -44.70
N ASN A 38 14.00 8.57 -45.27
CA ASN A 38 13.47 7.41 -44.60
C ASN A 38 14.31 6.87 -43.43
N ARG A 39 15.58 7.29 -43.29
CA ARG A 39 16.41 6.92 -42.13
C ARG A 39 16.22 7.84 -40.91
N LEU A 40 15.65 9.01 -41.09
CA LEU A 40 15.35 9.95 -39.99
C LEU A 40 14.05 9.65 -39.22
N CYS A 41 13.24 8.69 -39.72
CA CYS A 41 12.02 8.20 -39.08
C CYS A 41 12.06 6.68 -38.85
N ALA A 42 13.19 6.01 -38.99
CA ALA A 42 13.34 4.66 -38.50
C ALA A 42 13.35 4.75 -36.97
N GLN A 43 12.23 4.42 -36.32
CA GLN A 43 12.23 4.08 -34.90
C GLN A 43 13.32 3.03 -34.73
N GLU A 44 14.31 3.27 -33.87
CA GLU A 44 15.30 2.24 -33.55
C GLU A 44 14.52 1.00 -33.09
N GLU A 45 14.79 -0.11 -33.76
CA GLU A 45 14.15 -1.38 -33.42
C GLU A 45 14.47 -1.72 -31.97
N HIS A 46 13.44 -2.10 -31.19
CA HIS A 46 13.63 -2.42 -29.78
C HIS A 46 14.67 -3.55 -29.65
N PRO A 47 15.62 -3.48 -28.70
CA PRO A 47 16.75 -4.44 -28.62
C PRO A 47 16.30 -5.90 -28.42
N LEU A 48 15.08 -6.12 -27.97
CA LEU A 48 14.50 -7.46 -27.77
C LEU A 48 13.56 -7.90 -28.90
N ALA A 49 13.40 -7.11 -29.97
CA ALA A 49 12.49 -7.46 -31.07
C ALA A 49 12.79 -8.85 -31.66
N GLY A 50 11.76 -9.65 -31.90
CA GLY A 50 11.84 -11.02 -32.43
C GLY A 50 12.23 -12.08 -31.37
N GLN A 51 12.49 -11.71 -30.13
CA GLN A 51 12.77 -12.67 -29.05
C GLN A 51 11.49 -13.18 -28.38
N SER A 52 11.59 -14.36 -27.73
CA SER A 52 10.56 -14.90 -26.84
C SER A 52 11.18 -15.07 -25.45
N ILE A 53 10.58 -14.43 -24.44
CA ILE A 53 11.17 -14.29 -23.12
C ILE A 53 10.17 -14.81 -22.06
N GLU A 54 10.67 -15.57 -21.10
CA GLU A 54 9.91 -16.03 -19.94
C GLU A 54 10.29 -15.21 -18.70
N MET A 55 9.30 -14.66 -18.04
CA MET A 55 9.41 -13.89 -16.81
C MET A 55 8.68 -14.60 -15.67
N ASN A 56 9.12 -14.42 -14.44
CA ASN A 56 8.43 -14.91 -13.26
C ASN A 56 8.15 -13.77 -12.28
N ILE A 57 6.91 -13.70 -11.82
CA ILE A 57 6.47 -12.82 -10.76
C ILE A 57 6.31 -13.63 -9.48
N LEU A 58 6.80 -13.11 -8.36
CA LEU A 58 6.49 -13.61 -7.02
C LEU A 58 5.47 -12.68 -6.37
N GLY A 59 4.39 -13.24 -5.84
CA GLY A 59 3.30 -12.46 -5.25
C GLY A 59 2.64 -13.13 -4.06
N ILE A 60 1.57 -12.52 -3.57
CA ILE A 60 0.90 -12.85 -2.33
C ILE A 60 -0.28 -13.79 -2.61
N ALA A 61 -0.25 -14.97 -1.99
CA ALA A 61 -1.33 -15.95 -2.13
C ALA A 61 -2.63 -15.45 -1.49
N GLY A 62 -3.73 -15.57 -2.24
CA GLY A 62 -5.05 -15.18 -1.76
C GLY A 62 -5.27 -13.67 -1.61
N TRP A 63 -4.38 -12.85 -2.13
CA TRP A 63 -4.48 -11.39 -2.11
C TRP A 63 -4.88 -10.88 -3.49
N LEU A 64 -6.09 -10.31 -3.58
CA LEU A 64 -6.67 -9.89 -4.86
C LEU A 64 -5.76 -8.97 -5.68
N PRO A 65 -5.21 -7.87 -5.16
CA PRO A 65 -4.37 -6.99 -5.96
C PRO A 65 -3.13 -7.70 -6.54
N SER A 66 -2.57 -8.64 -5.80
CA SER A 66 -1.47 -9.48 -6.29
C SER A 66 -1.93 -10.34 -7.48
N SER A 67 -3.09 -10.99 -7.36
CA SER A 67 -3.69 -11.77 -8.44
C SER A 67 -3.98 -10.90 -9.68
N LEU A 68 -4.48 -9.67 -9.49
CA LEU A 68 -4.73 -8.73 -10.59
C LEU A 68 -3.43 -8.35 -11.32
N GLY A 69 -2.32 -8.20 -10.61
CA GLY A 69 -1.01 -7.96 -11.23
C GLY A 69 -0.64 -9.03 -12.24
N VAL A 70 -1.02 -10.27 -11.94
CA VAL A 70 -0.80 -11.41 -12.84
C VAL A 70 -1.85 -11.53 -13.91
N GLU A 71 -3.12 -11.38 -13.56
CA GLU A 71 -4.24 -11.44 -14.52
C GLU A 71 -4.13 -10.39 -15.62
N MET A 72 -3.48 -9.27 -15.33
CA MET A 72 -3.22 -8.22 -16.32
C MET A 72 -1.94 -8.45 -17.14
N SER A 73 -1.07 -9.39 -16.75
CA SER A 73 0.18 -9.67 -17.48
C SER A 73 -0.01 -10.08 -18.96
N PRO A 74 -1.09 -10.77 -19.38
CA PRO A 74 -1.37 -11.00 -20.78
C PRO A 74 -1.61 -9.71 -21.60
N LEU A 75 -2.18 -8.67 -20.98
CA LEU A 75 -2.36 -7.36 -21.61
C LEU A 75 -1.01 -6.71 -21.89
N PHE A 76 -0.05 -6.87 -20.96
CA PHE A 76 1.31 -6.44 -21.23
C PHE A 76 1.97 -7.25 -22.33
N ALA A 77 1.75 -8.56 -22.39
CA ALA A 77 2.31 -9.39 -23.46
C ALA A 77 1.83 -8.94 -24.86
N GLU A 78 0.55 -8.61 -25.00
CA GLU A 78 -0.01 -8.03 -26.23
C GLU A 78 0.63 -6.67 -26.54
N TYR A 79 0.68 -5.79 -25.55
CA TYR A 79 1.33 -4.47 -25.70
C TYR A 79 2.81 -4.57 -26.08
N ALA A 80 3.57 -5.46 -25.44
CA ALA A 80 4.97 -5.67 -25.75
C ALA A 80 5.19 -6.17 -27.19
N LYS A 81 4.32 -7.09 -27.64
CA LYS A 81 4.34 -7.59 -29.01
C LYS A 81 4.07 -6.49 -30.02
N GLU A 82 3.04 -5.67 -29.80
CA GLU A 82 2.66 -4.60 -30.70
C GLU A 82 3.67 -3.45 -30.72
N LYS A 83 4.12 -3.03 -29.53
CA LYS A 83 4.95 -1.84 -29.38
C LYS A 83 6.44 -2.09 -29.54
N TYR A 84 6.92 -3.21 -29.01
CA TYR A 84 8.34 -3.53 -28.91
C TYR A 84 8.76 -4.69 -29.83
N GLY A 85 7.82 -5.49 -30.32
CA GLY A 85 8.07 -6.58 -31.27
C GLY A 85 8.62 -7.86 -30.68
N TYR A 86 8.60 -8.04 -29.34
CA TYR A 86 8.99 -9.29 -28.68
C TYR A 86 7.80 -10.01 -28.05
N ASP A 87 7.93 -11.31 -27.88
CA ASP A 87 6.95 -12.13 -27.16
C ASP A 87 7.39 -12.30 -25.70
N VAL A 88 6.46 -12.19 -24.74
CA VAL A 88 6.73 -12.44 -23.32
C VAL A 88 5.63 -13.29 -22.72
N SER A 89 6.01 -14.19 -21.80
CA SER A 89 5.11 -14.97 -20.97
C SER A 89 5.50 -14.84 -19.50
N PHE A 90 4.51 -14.93 -18.60
CA PHE A 90 4.74 -14.83 -17.16
C PHE A 90 4.36 -16.11 -16.45
N GLY A 91 5.31 -16.67 -15.69
CA GLY A 91 5.06 -17.58 -14.61
C GLY A 91 4.73 -16.81 -13.33
N PHE A 92 3.94 -17.41 -12.45
CA PHE A 92 3.56 -16.83 -11.18
C PHE A 92 3.81 -17.81 -10.03
N ALA A 93 4.50 -17.33 -9.00
CA ALA A 93 4.70 -18.03 -7.75
C ALA A 93 4.07 -17.23 -6.61
N GLU A 94 3.47 -17.91 -5.65
CA GLU A 94 2.79 -17.29 -4.53
C GLU A 94 3.28 -17.83 -3.19
N ALA A 95 3.13 -17.03 -2.16
CA ALA A 95 3.22 -17.45 -0.76
C ALA A 95 2.27 -16.58 0.10
N PRO A 96 1.76 -17.10 1.23
CA PRO A 96 1.07 -16.27 2.21
C PRO A 96 1.94 -15.11 2.70
N PHE A 97 1.35 -14.01 3.16
CA PHE A 97 2.08 -12.85 3.69
C PHE A 97 3.18 -13.24 4.69
N ALA A 98 2.86 -14.14 5.63
CA ALA A 98 3.81 -14.56 6.66
C ALA A 98 5.07 -15.26 6.11
N ASP A 99 4.99 -15.88 4.94
CA ASP A 99 6.06 -16.70 4.36
C ASP A 99 6.74 -16.01 3.16
N LEU A 100 6.07 -15.02 2.55
CA LEU A 100 6.49 -14.41 1.29
C LEU A 100 7.86 -13.73 1.40
N PHE A 101 8.07 -12.96 2.48
CA PHE A 101 9.37 -12.31 2.71
C PHE A 101 10.50 -13.33 2.75
N GLN A 102 10.34 -14.43 3.52
CA GLN A 102 11.37 -15.45 3.63
C GLN A 102 11.64 -16.16 2.30
N LYS A 103 10.59 -16.38 1.49
CA LYS A 103 10.71 -16.98 0.16
C LYS A 103 11.48 -16.05 -0.78
N ALA A 104 11.14 -14.76 -0.82
CA ALA A 104 11.86 -13.76 -1.59
C ALA A 104 13.33 -13.64 -1.15
N ALA A 105 13.57 -13.45 0.16
CA ALA A 105 14.90 -13.29 0.73
C ALA A 105 15.80 -14.50 0.48
N THR A 106 15.27 -15.73 0.59
CA THR A 106 16.05 -16.94 0.31
C THR A 106 16.50 -17.02 -1.15
N SER A 107 15.61 -16.70 -2.10
CA SER A 107 15.95 -16.67 -3.52
C SER A 107 16.98 -15.58 -3.83
N LEU A 108 16.75 -14.36 -3.34
CA LEU A 108 17.61 -13.20 -3.60
C LEU A 108 19.00 -13.34 -2.94
N ALA A 109 19.09 -13.89 -1.72
CA ALA A 109 20.37 -14.12 -1.04
C ALA A 109 21.31 -15.07 -1.81
N THR A 110 20.75 -15.98 -2.60
CA THR A 110 21.52 -16.87 -3.48
C THR A 110 21.77 -16.26 -4.86
N ARG A 111 21.38 -15.01 -5.10
CA ARG A 111 21.43 -14.30 -6.38
C ARG A 111 20.66 -15.03 -7.48
N SER A 112 19.58 -15.71 -7.12
CA SER A 112 18.73 -16.42 -8.07
C SER A 112 17.96 -15.43 -8.95
N GLN A 113 17.78 -15.80 -10.22
CA GLN A 113 16.90 -15.11 -11.16
C GLN A 113 15.53 -15.80 -11.28
N GLU A 114 15.16 -16.64 -10.30
CA GLU A 114 13.91 -17.37 -10.31
C GLU A 114 12.70 -16.43 -10.35
N TYR A 115 12.74 -15.34 -9.58
CA TYR A 115 11.73 -14.30 -9.59
C TYR A 115 12.32 -13.01 -10.13
N ASN A 116 11.76 -12.50 -11.23
CA ASN A 116 12.29 -11.31 -11.91
C ASN A 116 11.65 -10.02 -11.39
N ILE A 117 10.37 -10.09 -11.07
CA ILE A 117 9.58 -9.01 -10.48
C ILE A 117 8.95 -9.58 -9.21
N ILE A 118 8.95 -8.81 -8.14
CA ILE A 118 8.40 -9.23 -6.85
C ILE A 118 7.35 -8.19 -6.44
N ILE A 119 6.17 -8.66 -6.05
CA ILE A 119 5.20 -7.88 -5.32
C ILE A 119 5.65 -7.93 -3.86
N SER A 120 6.28 -6.86 -3.41
CA SER A 120 6.83 -6.73 -2.07
C SER A 120 5.76 -6.19 -1.12
N ASP A 121 6.01 -6.23 0.18
CA ASP A 121 5.32 -5.34 1.10
C ASP A 121 6.10 -4.04 1.25
N SER A 122 5.42 -2.91 1.53
CA SER A 122 6.05 -1.61 1.71
C SER A 122 7.15 -1.66 2.79
N GLN A 123 6.88 -2.32 3.88
CA GLN A 123 7.76 -2.43 5.04
C GLN A 123 9.06 -3.22 4.79
N TRP A 124 9.11 -4.02 3.71
CA TRP A 124 10.30 -4.83 3.40
C TRP A 124 11.37 -4.09 2.60
N LEU A 125 11.08 -2.86 2.15
CA LEU A 125 12.02 -2.10 1.31
C LEU A 125 13.42 -2.04 1.89
N GLY A 126 13.55 -1.74 3.19
CA GLY A 126 14.86 -1.68 3.84
C GLY A 126 15.58 -3.03 3.86
N ALA A 127 14.85 -4.10 4.18
CA ALA A 127 15.41 -5.44 4.26
C ALA A 127 15.85 -6.00 2.89
N LEU A 128 15.24 -5.54 1.81
CA LEU A 128 15.57 -5.95 0.45
C LEU A 128 16.60 -5.03 -0.22
N ALA A 129 16.57 -3.73 0.06
CA ALA A 129 17.43 -2.72 -0.54
C ALA A 129 18.83 -2.71 0.08
N GLN A 130 18.94 -2.79 1.42
CA GLN A 130 20.23 -2.69 2.11
C GLN A 130 21.27 -3.75 1.64
N PRO A 131 20.90 -5.04 1.47
CA PRO A 131 21.85 -6.03 0.94
C PRO A 131 22.06 -5.96 -0.57
N GLY A 132 21.42 -5.03 -1.30
CA GLY A 132 21.49 -4.89 -2.75
C GLY A 132 20.75 -6.01 -3.50
N TRP A 133 19.66 -6.51 -2.96
CA TRP A 133 18.88 -7.60 -3.57
C TRP A 133 17.88 -7.11 -4.60
N ILE A 134 17.45 -5.87 -4.49
CA ILE A 134 16.54 -5.22 -5.44
C ILE A 134 17.23 -4.04 -6.12
N LEU A 135 16.74 -3.69 -7.31
CA LEU A 135 17.29 -2.61 -8.12
C LEU A 135 16.88 -1.25 -7.55
N GLN A 136 17.84 -0.33 -7.40
CA GLN A 136 17.54 1.08 -7.19
C GLN A 136 16.98 1.68 -8.48
N LEU A 137 15.84 2.36 -8.40
CA LEU A 137 15.03 2.75 -9.56
C LEU A 137 15.21 4.19 -10.01
N ASP A 138 16.09 4.99 -9.35
CA ASP A 138 16.24 6.42 -9.67
C ASP A 138 16.56 6.67 -11.14
N ASP A 139 17.53 5.93 -11.71
CA ASP A 139 17.88 6.03 -13.12
C ASP A 139 16.75 5.53 -14.04
N VAL A 140 16.03 4.50 -13.62
CA VAL A 140 14.86 3.99 -14.36
C VAL A 140 13.77 5.05 -14.42
N ILE A 141 13.44 5.69 -13.29
CA ILE A 141 12.45 6.75 -13.20
C ILE A 141 12.87 7.96 -14.02
N ALA A 142 14.12 8.42 -13.89
CA ALA A 142 14.64 9.59 -14.59
C ALA A 142 14.60 9.45 -16.12
N ASN A 143 14.75 8.22 -16.62
CA ASN A 143 14.81 7.94 -18.06
C ASN A 143 13.46 7.49 -18.67
N ASN A 144 12.39 7.39 -17.86
CA ASN A 144 11.09 6.90 -18.33
C ASN A 144 9.99 7.93 -18.09
N PRO A 145 9.40 8.50 -19.15
CA PRO A 145 8.38 9.56 -19.02
C PRO A 145 7.07 9.09 -18.35
N ASN A 146 6.85 7.77 -18.28
CA ASN A 146 5.65 7.19 -17.65
C ASN A 146 5.85 6.90 -16.15
N LEU A 147 7.00 7.25 -15.58
CA LEU A 147 7.34 6.99 -14.17
C LEU A 147 7.67 8.29 -13.43
N GLN A 148 6.80 9.30 -13.52
CA GLN A 148 7.05 10.61 -12.94
C GLN A 148 6.60 10.66 -11.47
N LEU A 149 7.51 11.03 -10.55
CA LEU A 149 7.22 11.09 -9.10
C LEU A 149 6.13 12.10 -8.75
N GLU A 150 5.99 13.20 -9.50
CA GLU A 150 4.94 14.21 -9.29
C GLU A 150 3.52 13.69 -9.51
N TRP A 151 3.37 12.51 -10.13
CA TRP A 151 2.07 11.85 -10.30
C TRP A 151 1.56 11.22 -9.00
N TYR A 152 2.38 11.18 -7.96
CA TYR A 152 2.06 10.58 -6.67
C TYR A 152 2.01 11.64 -5.56
N SER A 153 1.32 11.34 -4.47
CA SER A 153 1.44 12.13 -3.25
C SER A 153 2.76 11.82 -2.53
N GLN A 154 3.23 12.73 -1.68
CA GLN A 154 4.45 12.49 -0.91
C GLN A 154 4.30 11.22 -0.04
N THR A 155 3.13 11.01 0.58
CA THR A 155 2.85 9.80 1.37
C THR A 155 3.05 8.53 0.56
N VAL A 156 2.56 8.49 -0.70
CA VAL A 156 2.75 7.32 -1.60
C VAL A 156 4.24 7.12 -1.92
N VAL A 157 4.97 8.21 -2.19
CA VAL A 157 6.42 8.13 -2.47
C VAL A 157 7.18 7.60 -1.26
N ASP A 158 6.86 8.10 -0.07
CA ASP A 158 7.54 7.69 1.17
C ASP A 158 7.23 6.24 1.53
N THR A 159 5.97 5.81 1.35
CA THR A 159 5.54 4.46 1.71
C THR A 159 6.06 3.38 0.76
N TYR A 160 5.98 3.59 -0.57
CA TYR A 160 6.23 2.49 -1.52
C TYR A 160 7.55 2.59 -2.26
N MET A 161 8.24 3.73 -2.20
CA MET A 161 9.40 3.95 -3.05
C MET A 161 10.68 4.22 -2.27
N ALA A 162 10.61 4.97 -1.17
CA ALA A 162 11.77 5.53 -0.49
C ALA A 162 12.40 4.58 0.53
N TYR A 163 13.72 4.44 0.47
CA TYR A 163 14.52 3.86 1.55
C TYR A 163 15.96 4.39 1.46
N PRO A 164 16.61 4.80 2.59
CA PRO A 164 16.03 4.98 3.93
C PRO A 164 14.91 6.02 3.96
N ASP A 165 14.09 5.98 5.02
CA ASP A 165 12.99 6.93 5.22
C ASP A 165 13.48 8.37 5.08
N GLY A 166 12.71 9.18 4.35
CA GLY A 166 13.06 10.57 4.05
C GLY A 166 14.19 10.76 3.00
N SER A 167 14.77 9.70 2.46
CA SER A 167 15.79 9.80 1.40
C SER A 167 15.17 10.04 0.02
N ASN A 168 16.05 10.38 -0.94
CA ASN A 168 15.66 10.49 -2.35
C ASN A 168 15.93 9.20 -3.15
N ASN A 169 16.34 8.12 -2.50
CA ASN A 169 16.58 6.84 -3.17
C ASN A 169 15.26 6.09 -3.34
N ARG A 170 14.98 5.57 -4.53
CA ARG A 170 13.76 4.86 -4.89
C ARG A 170 14.06 3.41 -5.21
N TRP A 171 13.36 2.49 -4.55
CA TRP A 171 13.61 1.05 -4.63
C TRP A 171 12.39 0.26 -5.09
N GLY A 172 11.22 0.85 -5.00
CA GLY A 172 9.95 0.28 -5.44
C GLY A 172 9.09 1.28 -6.18
N LEU A 173 8.05 0.79 -6.82
CA LEU A 173 6.99 1.59 -7.43
C LEU A 173 5.65 0.98 -7.05
N PRO A 174 4.61 1.77 -6.69
CA PRO A 174 3.38 1.23 -6.13
C PRO A 174 2.66 0.31 -7.12
N GLN A 175 2.54 -0.97 -6.78
CA GLN A 175 1.69 -1.93 -7.49
C GLN A 175 0.24 -1.63 -7.15
N GLU A 176 -0.03 -1.47 -5.86
CA GLU A 176 -1.27 -0.98 -5.32
C GLU A 176 -1.02 -0.14 -4.07
N GLY A 177 -2.01 0.71 -3.73
CA GLY A 177 -2.11 1.32 -2.42
C GLY A 177 -3.22 0.68 -1.61
N ASP A 178 -3.09 0.70 -0.29
CA ASP A 178 -4.16 0.26 0.57
C ASP A 178 -4.29 1.14 1.81
N THR A 179 -5.50 1.20 2.33
CA THR A 179 -5.83 1.93 3.55
C THR A 179 -6.92 1.19 4.30
N ILE A 180 -6.96 1.35 5.62
CA ILE A 180 -8.07 0.84 6.40
C ILE A 180 -9.32 1.67 6.12
N ALA A 181 -10.42 0.98 5.79
CA ALA A 181 -11.76 1.53 5.66
C ALA A 181 -12.69 0.88 6.68
N LEU A 182 -13.85 1.49 6.92
CA LEU A 182 -14.91 0.92 7.72
C LEU A 182 -16.06 0.47 6.80
N PHE A 183 -16.29 -0.84 6.76
CA PHE A 183 -17.43 -1.44 6.07
C PHE A 183 -18.60 -1.53 7.03
N VAL A 184 -19.75 -0.99 6.66
CA VAL A 184 -20.93 -0.96 7.55
C VAL A 184 -22.16 -1.52 6.87
N ARG A 185 -23.02 -2.14 7.65
CA ARG A 185 -24.33 -2.67 7.23
C ARG A 185 -25.30 -1.51 7.01
N LYS A 186 -25.39 -1.05 5.77
CA LYS A 186 -26.26 0.03 5.32
C LYS A 186 -27.72 -0.28 5.59
N ASP A 187 -28.14 -1.53 5.38
CA ASP A 187 -29.49 -1.99 5.64
C ASP A 187 -29.91 -1.81 7.11
N LEU A 188 -28.99 -1.98 8.07
CA LEU A 188 -29.23 -1.72 9.48
C LEU A 188 -29.26 -0.22 9.80
N LEU A 189 -28.45 0.59 9.12
CA LEU A 189 -28.47 2.05 9.26
C LEU A 189 -29.78 2.67 8.74
N GLU A 190 -30.32 2.13 7.64
CA GLU A 190 -31.54 2.61 7.00
C GLU A 190 -32.83 2.09 7.67
N ASN A 191 -32.73 1.09 8.55
CA ASN A 191 -33.88 0.51 9.23
C ASN A 191 -34.51 1.52 10.24
N GLU A 192 -35.76 1.85 10.04
CA GLU A 192 -36.47 2.86 10.85
C GLU A 192 -36.61 2.48 12.34
N ASP A 193 -36.81 1.20 12.65
CA ASP A 193 -36.89 0.72 14.02
C ASP A 193 -35.54 0.85 14.73
N GLU A 194 -34.46 0.51 14.06
CA GLU A 194 -33.08 0.66 14.59
C GLU A 194 -32.74 2.13 14.82
N ARG A 195 -33.08 2.99 13.88
CA ARG A 195 -32.85 4.44 13.99
C ARG A 195 -33.61 5.05 15.17
N THR A 196 -34.86 4.69 15.33
CA THR A 196 -35.70 5.15 16.42
C THR A 196 -35.15 4.67 17.76
N ALA A 197 -34.85 3.38 17.88
CA ALA A 197 -34.31 2.80 19.11
C ALA A 197 -32.95 3.38 19.51
N PHE A 198 -32.07 3.64 18.52
CA PHE A 198 -30.77 4.29 18.77
C PHE A 198 -30.97 5.73 19.26
N GLN A 199 -31.84 6.51 18.60
CA GLN A 199 -32.17 7.88 19.00
C GLN A 199 -32.72 7.93 20.41
N GLU A 200 -33.61 6.99 20.77
CA GLU A 200 -34.18 6.89 22.12
C GLU A 200 -33.11 6.55 23.17
N LYS A 201 -32.17 5.64 22.83
CA LYS A 201 -31.14 5.19 23.77
C LYS A 201 -30.05 6.23 24.00
N TYR A 202 -29.57 6.91 22.93
CA TYR A 202 -28.37 7.76 22.99
C TYR A 202 -28.65 9.25 22.76
N GLY A 203 -29.86 9.64 22.39
CA GLY A 203 -30.23 11.04 22.15
C GLY A 203 -29.65 11.65 20.88
N GLN A 204 -29.06 10.84 19.99
CA GLN A 204 -28.43 11.25 18.73
C GLN A 204 -28.86 10.32 17.60
N PRO A 205 -28.88 10.78 16.32
CA PRO A 205 -29.25 9.92 15.21
C PRO A 205 -28.10 8.95 14.85
N LEU A 206 -28.46 7.81 14.23
CA LEU A 206 -27.49 6.97 13.52
C LEU A 206 -26.99 7.72 12.28
N PRO A 207 -25.67 7.65 11.97
CA PRO A 207 -25.13 8.18 10.72
C PRO A 207 -25.73 7.45 9.52
N GLN A 208 -26.03 8.18 8.42
CA GLN A 208 -26.69 7.62 7.25
C GLN A 208 -25.86 7.73 5.98
N THR A 209 -24.98 8.72 5.92
CA THR A 209 -24.24 9.09 4.72
C THR A 209 -22.74 8.98 4.95
N PHE A 210 -21.99 8.95 3.87
CA PHE A 210 -20.51 9.01 3.93
C PHE A 210 -20.04 10.24 4.72
N GLU A 211 -20.70 11.40 4.51
CA GLU A 211 -20.38 12.67 5.15
C GLU A 211 -20.60 12.61 6.68
N ASP A 212 -21.62 11.90 7.14
CA ASP A 212 -21.83 11.71 8.60
C ASP A 212 -20.65 10.95 9.24
N PHE A 213 -20.05 10.01 8.51
CA PHE A 213 -18.87 9.28 8.98
C PHE A 213 -17.56 10.08 8.85
N GLU A 214 -17.50 11.10 8.02
CA GLU A 214 -16.31 11.97 7.96
C GLU A 214 -16.04 12.67 9.30
N ASP A 215 -17.10 12.97 10.06
CA ASP A 215 -16.98 13.64 11.35
C ASP A 215 -17.15 12.72 12.55
N LEU A 216 -17.52 11.46 12.33
CA LEU A 216 -17.74 10.49 13.39
C LEU A 216 -16.49 10.28 14.25
N THR A 217 -16.64 10.42 15.57
CA THR A 217 -15.59 10.13 16.55
C THR A 217 -15.63 8.67 17.02
N MET A 218 -14.52 8.20 17.58
CA MET A 218 -14.43 6.86 18.15
C MET A 218 -15.38 6.66 19.32
N GLU A 219 -15.64 7.72 20.12
CA GLU A 219 -16.63 7.68 21.21
C GLU A 219 -18.06 7.49 20.66
N GLU A 220 -18.41 8.18 19.60
CA GLU A 220 -19.72 8.03 18.94
C GLU A 220 -19.84 6.66 18.27
N PHE A 221 -18.78 6.20 17.63
CA PHE A 221 -18.72 4.86 17.05
C PHE A 221 -18.84 3.76 18.12
N GLU A 222 -18.26 3.95 19.29
CA GLU A 222 -18.40 3.02 20.42
C GLU A 222 -19.87 2.84 20.82
N LYS A 223 -20.67 3.93 20.84
CA LYS A 223 -22.12 3.86 21.11
C LYS A 223 -22.86 3.06 20.04
N ILE A 224 -22.44 3.21 18.76
CA ILE A 224 -22.99 2.43 17.65
C ILE A 224 -22.62 0.95 17.79
N ALA A 225 -21.37 0.66 18.10
CA ALA A 225 -20.89 -0.71 18.30
C ALA A 225 -21.60 -1.39 19.50
N ASP A 226 -21.78 -0.67 20.61
CA ASP A 226 -22.56 -1.13 21.77
C ASP A 226 -24.02 -1.43 21.38
N PHE A 227 -24.64 -0.54 20.61
CA PHE A 227 -26.04 -0.69 20.21
C PHE A 227 -26.29 -1.95 19.37
N PHE A 228 -25.38 -2.25 18.43
CA PHE A 228 -25.50 -3.41 17.55
C PHE A 228 -24.86 -4.69 18.14
N THR A 229 -24.30 -4.64 19.35
CA THR A 229 -23.83 -5.85 20.03
C THR A 229 -25.00 -6.56 20.70
N ARG A 230 -25.49 -7.63 20.09
CA ARG A 230 -26.64 -8.44 20.46
C ARG A 230 -26.32 -9.93 20.33
N PRO A 231 -25.54 -10.50 21.26
CA PRO A 231 -25.07 -11.89 21.17
C PRO A 231 -26.19 -12.92 21.09
N ASP A 232 -27.37 -12.61 21.67
CA ASP A 232 -28.59 -13.41 21.57
C ASP A 232 -29.15 -13.51 20.14
N ARG A 233 -28.77 -12.60 19.26
CA ARG A 233 -29.12 -12.57 17.84
C ARG A 233 -27.92 -12.89 16.93
N GLU A 234 -26.81 -13.36 17.49
CA GLU A 234 -25.55 -13.60 16.78
C GLU A 234 -25.05 -12.36 16.01
N LEU A 235 -25.31 -11.16 16.53
CA LEU A 235 -24.88 -9.88 15.95
C LEU A 235 -23.93 -9.17 16.92
N TRP A 236 -22.78 -8.72 16.42
CA TRP A 236 -21.83 -7.89 17.15
C TRP A 236 -21.64 -6.54 16.47
N GLY A 237 -21.20 -5.54 17.24
CA GLY A 237 -21.11 -4.16 16.76
C GLY A 237 -19.99 -3.95 15.75
N THR A 238 -18.90 -4.71 15.86
CA THR A 238 -17.78 -4.53 14.95
C THR A 238 -16.88 -5.78 14.88
N ALA A 239 -15.99 -5.82 13.89
CA ALA A 239 -14.84 -6.71 13.83
C ALA A 239 -13.57 -5.93 13.44
N SER A 240 -12.42 -6.36 13.96
CA SER A 240 -11.11 -5.80 13.66
C SER A 240 -10.04 -6.88 13.80
N GLN A 241 -8.84 -6.66 13.26
CA GLN A 241 -7.76 -7.63 13.31
C GLN A 241 -7.03 -7.60 14.65
N TYR A 242 -6.95 -8.73 15.33
CA TYR A 242 -6.23 -8.92 16.60
C TYR A 242 -5.22 -10.06 16.52
N SER A 243 -5.19 -10.80 15.41
CA SER A 243 -4.30 -11.93 15.24
C SER A 243 -2.83 -11.52 15.36
N ARG A 244 -2.04 -12.38 16.05
CA ARG A 244 -0.59 -12.22 16.13
C ARG A 244 0.15 -12.64 14.85
N VAL A 245 -0.57 -13.15 13.85
CA VAL A 245 0.02 -13.56 12.59
C VAL A 245 0.46 -12.31 11.82
N TYR A 246 1.69 -12.33 11.31
CA TYR A 246 2.28 -11.23 10.57
C TYR A 246 2.11 -9.89 11.33
N ASP A 247 1.68 -8.83 10.68
CA ASP A 247 1.46 -7.50 11.27
C ASP A 247 0.00 -7.17 11.57
N PHE A 248 -0.91 -8.14 11.49
CA PHE A 248 -2.35 -7.91 11.56
C PHE A 248 -2.78 -7.11 12.79
N CYS A 249 -2.32 -7.50 13.99
CA CYS A 249 -2.59 -6.73 15.19
C CYS A 249 -1.98 -5.33 15.15
N THR A 250 -0.75 -5.21 14.67
CA THR A 250 0.00 -3.95 14.59
C THR A 250 -0.73 -2.93 13.75
N CYS A 251 -1.14 -3.31 12.54
CA CYS A 251 -1.83 -2.42 11.60
C CYS A 251 -3.11 -1.82 12.15
N PHE A 252 -3.78 -2.49 13.08
CA PHE A 252 -5.05 -2.04 13.66
C PHE A 252 -4.91 -1.41 15.06
N LEU A 253 -3.81 -1.66 15.77
CA LEU A 253 -3.50 -1.00 17.04
C LEU A 253 -2.83 0.37 16.84
N TYR A 254 -1.90 0.49 15.91
CA TYR A 254 -1.18 1.74 15.67
C TYR A 254 -2.09 2.94 15.35
N PRO A 255 -3.20 2.81 14.60
CA PRO A 255 -4.19 3.87 14.45
C PRO A 255 -4.69 4.47 15.77
N PHE A 256 -4.88 3.65 16.81
CA PHE A 256 -5.28 4.13 18.13
C PHE A 256 -4.17 4.98 18.78
N MET A 257 -2.91 4.62 18.59
CA MET A 257 -1.77 5.38 19.10
C MET A 257 -1.59 6.69 18.33
N TRP A 258 -1.44 6.63 17.01
CA TRP A 258 -1.15 7.78 16.16
C TRP A 258 -2.26 8.83 16.17
N SER A 259 -3.51 8.40 16.10
CA SER A 259 -4.65 9.32 16.11
C SER A 259 -4.80 10.07 17.43
N GLN A 260 -4.22 9.56 18.52
CA GLN A 260 -4.18 10.24 19.82
C GLN A 260 -2.88 11.04 20.05
N GLY A 261 -1.98 11.07 19.04
CA GLY A 261 -0.72 11.80 19.09
C GLY A 261 0.46 11.01 19.68
N GLY A 262 0.29 9.70 19.85
CA GLY A 262 1.39 8.80 20.19
C GLY A 262 2.28 8.53 18.97
N GLU A 263 3.54 8.16 19.24
CA GLU A 263 4.52 7.75 18.24
C GLU A 263 5.10 6.37 18.62
N VAL A 264 5.67 5.68 17.64
CA VAL A 264 6.16 4.31 17.84
C VAL A 264 7.69 4.24 17.88
N TRP A 265 8.37 5.19 17.25
CA TRP A 265 9.82 5.39 17.29
C TRP A 265 10.20 6.75 16.73
N ASN A 266 11.48 7.11 16.87
CA ASN A 266 12.07 8.25 16.18
C ASN A 266 13.00 7.72 15.06
N PRO A 267 12.65 7.86 13.78
CA PRO A 267 13.45 7.33 12.67
C PRO A 267 14.82 8.00 12.51
N GLU A 268 15.00 9.25 12.99
CA GLU A 268 16.26 9.98 12.90
C GLU A 268 17.29 9.47 13.92
N THR A 269 16.84 9.00 15.06
CA THR A 269 17.71 8.60 16.19
C THR A 269 17.67 7.11 16.49
N GLY A 270 16.72 6.38 15.92
CA GLY A 270 16.46 4.98 16.25
C GLY A 270 15.89 4.79 17.68
N GLN A 271 15.43 5.85 18.33
CA GLN A 271 14.90 5.75 19.69
C GLN A 271 13.48 5.17 19.68
N VAL A 272 13.28 4.17 20.53
CA VAL A 272 11.98 3.51 20.79
C VAL A 272 11.56 3.66 22.23
N GLU A 273 12.50 3.44 23.16
CA GLU A 273 12.27 3.57 24.60
C GLU A 273 11.89 5.02 24.97
N GLY A 274 10.83 5.19 25.74
CA GLY A 274 10.26 6.49 26.09
C GLY A 274 9.25 7.02 25.05
N ILE A 275 9.23 6.45 23.83
CA ILE A 275 8.31 6.81 22.75
C ILE A 275 7.19 5.78 22.66
N LEU A 276 7.50 4.54 22.27
CA LEU A 276 6.50 3.48 22.13
C LEU A 276 5.79 3.19 23.46
N ASN A 277 6.52 3.18 24.55
CA ASN A 277 6.00 2.89 25.89
C ASN A 277 5.50 4.14 26.65
N SER A 278 5.07 5.18 25.92
CA SER A 278 4.43 6.36 26.50
C SER A 278 3.05 6.04 27.10
N GLU A 279 2.59 6.88 28.05
CA GLU A 279 1.25 6.75 28.64
C GLU A 279 0.13 6.91 27.61
N ILE A 280 0.34 7.73 26.57
CA ILE A 280 -0.61 7.88 25.47
C ILE A 280 -0.82 6.54 24.75
N ASN A 281 0.27 5.87 24.42
CA ASN A 281 0.23 4.58 23.76
C ASN A 281 -0.33 3.47 24.65
N ALA A 282 -0.05 3.50 25.94
CA ALA A 282 -0.65 2.57 26.90
C ALA A 282 -2.17 2.73 26.95
N THR A 283 -2.67 3.96 27.05
CA THR A 283 -4.09 4.29 27.01
C THR A 283 -4.73 3.85 25.68
N ALA A 284 -4.06 4.11 24.55
CA ALA A 284 -4.53 3.69 23.22
C ALA A 284 -4.65 2.16 23.12
N MET A 285 -3.68 1.42 23.64
CA MET A 285 -3.69 -0.04 23.66
C MET A 285 -4.81 -0.60 24.57
N GLU A 286 -5.10 0.05 25.69
CA GLU A 286 -6.23 -0.29 26.57
C GLU A 286 -7.57 -0.08 25.86
N GLN A 287 -7.72 1.03 25.13
CA GLN A 287 -8.92 1.30 24.35
C GLN A 287 -9.11 0.26 23.25
N TYR A 288 -8.05 -0.07 22.51
CA TYR A 288 -8.08 -1.11 21.48
C TYR A 288 -8.56 -2.46 22.06
N LYS A 289 -7.97 -2.88 23.18
CA LYS A 289 -8.44 -4.08 23.91
C LYS A 289 -9.91 -3.97 24.34
N GLY A 290 -10.32 -2.77 24.78
CA GLY A 290 -11.69 -2.49 25.20
C GLY A 290 -12.73 -2.76 24.12
N PHE A 291 -12.39 -2.62 22.84
CA PHE A 291 -13.28 -2.92 21.72
C PHE A 291 -13.56 -4.42 21.51
N LEU A 292 -12.80 -5.32 22.12
CA LEU A 292 -13.08 -6.77 22.09
C LEU A 292 -14.47 -7.12 22.62
N LYS A 293 -15.04 -6.31 23.51
CA LYS A 293 -16.41 -6.52 24.07
C LYS A 293 -17.50 -6.40 23.02
N TYR A 294 -17.24 -5.74 21.89
CA TYR A 294 -18.17 -5.53 20.79
C TYR A 294 -17.97 -6.49 19.62
N GLN A 295 -17.07 -7.46 19.75
CA GLN A 295 -16.67 -8.37 18.69
C GLN A 295 -17.08 -9.81 18.97
N PRO A 296 -17.20 -10.66 17.94
CA PRO A 296 -17.50 -12.08 18.13
C PRO A 296 -16.49 -12.76 19.04
N SER A 297 -16.92 -13.81 19.72
CA SER A 297 -16.01 -14.68 20.48
C SER A 297 -14.96 -15.26 19.54
N GLY A 298 -13.68 -15.18 19.91
CA GLY A 298 -12.58 -15.60 19.04
C GLY A 298 -11.89 -14.48 18.26
N ALA A 299 -12.35 -13.23 18.39
CA ALA A 299 -11.78 -12.06 17.72
C ALA A 299 -10.27 -11.89 17.90
N LEU A 300 -9.70 -12.39 19.00
CA LEU A 300 -8.24 -12.42 19.22
C LEU A 300 -7.45 -13.18 18.15
N ASN A 301 -8.11 -14.04 17.38
CA ASN A 301 -7.50 -14.79 16.29
C ASN A 301 -7.89 -14.24 14.90
N TYR A 302 -8.67 -13.15 14.84
CA TYR A 302 -9.12 -12.62 13.56
C TYR A 302 -7.98 -11.90 12.83
N GLY A 303 -7.74 -12.36 11.61
CA GLY A 303 -7.02 -11.69 10.57
C GLY A 303 -7.96 -11.26 9.44
N ILE A 304 -7.44 -11.20 8.22
CA ILE A 304 -8.18 -10.73 7.05
C ILE A 304 -9.37 -11.65 6.72
N ALA A 305 -9.12 -12.97 6.65
CA ALA A 305 -10.12 -13.94 6.21
C ALA A 305 -11.30 -14.06 7.19
N GLU A 306 -11.03 -14.14 8.48
CA GLU A 306 -12.07 -14.27 9.50
C GLU A 306 -13.00 -13.05 9.55
N ILE A 307 -12.48 -11.84 9.28
CA ILE A 307 -13.29 -10.63 9.21
C ILE A 307 -14.17 -10.63 7.97
N ILE A 308 -13.64 -11.06 6.82
CA ILE A 308 -14.44 -11.22 5.60
C ILE A 308 -15.59 -12.19 5.89
N ASP A 309 -15.30 -13.32 6.51
CA ASP A 309 -16.29 -14.35 6.82
C ASP A 309 -17.42 -13.85 7.75
N VAL A 310 -17.06 -13.21 8.88
CA VAL A 310 -18.09 -12.74 9.83
C VAL A 310 -18.91 -11.58 9.28
N PHE A 311 -18.33 -10.73 8.45
CA PHE A 311 -19.03 -9.63 7.82
C PHE A 311 -19.99 -10.11 6.73
N THR A 312 -19.53 -10.94 5.80
CA THR A 312 -20.36 -11.50 4.71
C THR A 312 -21.49 -12.41 5.22
N GLN A 313 -21.27 -13.09 6.36
CA GLN A 313 -22.30 -13.85 7.05
C GLN A 313 -23.30 -12.97 7.84
N GLY A 314 -23.12 -11.64 7.85
CA GLY A 314 -24.02 -10.72 8.57
C GLY A 314 -23.90 -10.77 10.09
N LYS A 315 -22.82 -11.36 10.62
CA LYS A 315 -22.61 -11.51 12.08
C LYS A 315 -22.08 -10.25 12.76
N VAL A 316 -21.66 -9.25 12.00
CA VAL A 316 -21.21 -7.96 12.53
C VAL A 316 -21.91 -6.82 11.82
N PHE A 317 -22.21 -5.74 12.56
CA PHE A 317 -22.73 -4.50 11.99
C PHE A 317 -21.67 -3.80 11.15
N SER A 318 -20.41 -3.80 11.61
CA SER A 318 -19.32 -3.14 10.92
C SER A 318 -18.02 -3.94 10.98
N ALA A 319 -17.10 -3.64 10.07
CA ALA A 319 -15.77 -4.23 10.07
C ALA A 319 -14.73 -3.19 9.66
N PHE A 320 -13.69 -3.04 10.47
CA PHE A 320 -12.46 -2.38 10.04
C PHE A 320 -11.69 -3.35 9.16
N GLN A 321 -11.41 -2.96 7.92
CA GLN A 321 -10.72 -3.84 6.98
C GLN A 321 -10.01 -3.03 5.90
N TRP A 322 -9.06 -3.65 5.25
CA TRP A 322 -8.35 -3.11 4.11
C TRP A 322 -9.30 -2.84 2.92
N ALA A 323 -9.18 -1.68 2.28
CA ALA A 323 -9.98 -1.34 1.12
C ALA A 323 -9.74 -2.32 -0.06
N ALA A 324 -8.53 -2.87 -0.17
CA ALA A 324 -8.13 -3.81 -1.21
C ALA A 324 -8.91 -5.13 -1.21
N VAL A 325 -9.53 -5.51 -0.07
CA VAL A 325 -10.40 -6.70 -0.03
C VAL A 325 -11.87 -6.38 -0.29
N GLY A 326 -12.16 -5.19 -0.83
CA GLY A 326 -13.53 -4.74 -1.10
C GLY A 326 -14.36 -5.72 -1.90
N LEU A 327 -13.78 -6.38 -2.92
CA LEU A 327 -14.50 -7.42 -3.70
C LEU A 327 -14.85 -8.67 -2.90
N ALA A 328 -14.09 -9.00 -1.86
CA ALA A 328 -14.39 -10.12 -0.97
C ALA A 328 -15.42 -9.72 0.10
N MET A 329 -15.43 -8.46 0.53
CA MET A 329 -16.38 -7.92 1.50
C MET A 329 -17.75 -7.61 0.90
N ILE A 330 -17.79 -7.23 -0.39
CA ILE A 330 -18.98 -6.77 -1.09
C ILE A 330 -19.27 -7.72 -2.25
N THR A 331 -20.13 -8.69 -1.99
CA THR A 331 -20.62 -9.67 -2.98
C THR A 331 -21.83 -9.13 -3.76
N GLU A 332 -22.25 -9.84 -4.79
CA GLU A 332 -23.48 -9.50 -5.52
C GLU A 332 -24.72 -9.49 -4.61
N GLU A 333 -24.74 -10.38 -3.59
CA GLU A 333 -25.90 -10.51 -2.68
C GLU A 333 -26.00 -9.37 -1.66
N ASN A 334 -24.87 -8.77 -1.26
CA ASN A 334 -24.86 -7.73 -0.21
C ASN A 334 -24.52 -6.32 -0.71
N ARG A 335 -24.27 -6.13 -2.02
CA ARG A 335 -23.79 -4.86 -2.61
C ARG A 335 -24.62 -3.64 -2.21
N ASP A 336 -25.94 -3.76 -2.23
CA ASP A 336 -26.85 -2.67 -1.88
C ASP A 336 -27.02 -2.48 -0.36
N GLN A 337 -26.50 -3.43 0.43
CA GLN A 337 -26.61 -3.46 1.88
C GLN A 337 -25.34 -3.00 2.61
N VAL A 338 -24.29 -2.63 1.85
CA VAL A 338 -23.01 -2.21 2.41
C VAL A 338 -22.71 -0.77 2.03
N LEU A 339 -22.25 0.01 3.00
CA LEU A 339 -21.66 1.33 2.81
C LEU A 339 -20.21 1.26 3.29
N VAL A 340 -19.28 1.77 2.49
CA VAL A 340 -17.86 1.86 2.87
C VAL A 340 -17.51 3.32 3.16
N VAL A 341 -16.99 3.56 4.35
CA VAL A 341 -16.78 4.89 4.91
C VAL A 341 -15.39 5.02 5.53
N PRO A 342 -14.91 6.25 5.77
CA PRO A 342 -13.68 6.42 6.54
C PRO A 342 -13.87 5.92 7.98
N PRO A 343 -12.82 5.30 8.58
CA PRO A 343 -12.87 4.88 9.98
C PRO A 343 -12.96 6.11 10.92
N PRO A 344 -13.44 5.97 12.16
CA PRO A 344 -13.69 7.09 13.08
C PRO A 344 -12.44 7.89 13.43
N LYS A 345 -12.62 9.16 13.81
CA LYS A 345 -11.59 10.01 14.41
C LYS A 345 -11.38 9.66 15.87
N HIS A 346 -10.16 9.71 16.38
CA HIS A 346 -9.86 9.67 17.81
C HIS A 346 -9.77 11.07 18.37
N GLY A 347 -10.22 11.26 19.63
CA GLY A 347 -10.33 12.56 20.29
C GLY A 347 -11.67 13.23 20.05
N THR A 348 -11.79 14.49 20.47
CA THR A 348 -13.05 15.25 20.44
C THR A 348 -12.88 16.61 19.75
N GLY A 349 -13.96 17.10 19.17
CA GLY A 349 -14.01 18.43 18.55
C GLY A 349 -12.99 18.62 17.42
N ALA A 350 -12.43 19.82 17.30
CA ALA A 350 -11.48 20.20 16.25
C ALA A 350 -10.12 19.49 16.36
N GLU A 351 -9.78 18.95 17.53
CA GLU A 351 -8.54 18.23 17.78
C GLU A 351 -8.64 16.73 17.42
N ALA A 352 -9.83 16.25 17.08
CA ALA A 352 -10.02 14.85 16.68
C ALA A 352 -9.26 14.53 15.40
N LYS A 353 -8.45 13.47 15.43
CA LYS A 353 -7.59 13.05 14.32
C LYS A 353 -7.97 11.66 13.81
N ARG A 354 -7.70 11.44 12.55
CA ARG A 354 -7.84 10.17 11.84
C ARG A 354 -6.52 9.85 11.17
N VAL A 355 -5.71 9.00 11.80
CA VAL A 355 -4.45 8.53 11.25
C VAL A 355 -4.45 7.02 11.31
N TYR A 356 -4.64 6.38 10.17
CA TYR A 356 -4.74 4.92 10.05
C TYR A 356 -3.55 4.35 9.29
N THR A 357 -3.39 3.03 9.38
CA THR A 357 -2.28 2.38 8.70
C THR A 357 -2.50 2.42 7.19
N MET A 358 -1.45 2.76 6.47
CA MET A 358 -1.33 2.62 5.04
C MET A 358 -0.61 1.29 4.78
N GLY A 359 -1.27 0.40 4.07
CA GLY A 359 -0.70 -0.84 3.58
C GLY A 359 -0.48 -0.75 2.07
N GLY A 360 -0.37 -1.89 1.42
CA GLY A 360 -0.21 -1.97 -0.03
C GLY A 360 1.20 -2.36 -0.43
N GLN A 361 1.35 -2.65 -1.70
CA GLN A 361 2.49 -3.36 -2.23
C GLN A 361 3.21 -2.58 -3.32
N PRO A 362 4.53 -2.43 -3.24
CA PRO A 362 5.33 -1.99 -4.37
C PRO A 362 5.75 -3.17 -5.29
N TRP A 363 5.85 -2.88 -6.58
CA TRP A 363 6.71 -3.63 -7.48
C TRP A 363 8.17 -3.37 -7.13
N VAL A 364 8.95 -4.43 -6.92
CA VAL A 364 10.41 -4.34 -6.82
C VAL A 364 11.06 -5.25 -7.86
N LEU A 365 12.17 -4.83 -8.42
CA LEU A 365 12.89 -5.57 -9.46
C LEU A 365 14.09 -6.31 -8.85
N ASN A 366 14.22 -7.60 -9.15
CA ASN A 366 15.38 -8.40 -8.75
C ASN A 366 16.67 -7.84 -9.37
N ALA A 367 17.61 -7.40 -8.53
CA ALA A 367 18.87 -6.80 -8.98
C ALA A 367 19.78 -7.80 -9.75
N PHE A 368 19.49 -9.09 -9.67
CA PHE A 368 20.28 -10.14 -10.32
C PHE A 368 19.71 -10.58 -11.67
N ASN A 369 18.63 -9.95 -12.15
CA ASN A 369 18.13 -10.17 -13.51
C ASN A 369 19.24 -9.92 -14.52
N ASP A 370 19.37 -10.78 -15.54
CA ASP A 370 20.19 -10.46 -16.70
C ASP A 370 19.62 -9.27 -17.50
N ASP A 371 20.39 -8.75 -18.42
CA ASP A 371 20.03 -7.54 -19.19
C ASP A 371 18.70 -7.70 -19.94
N THR A 372 18.39 -8.89 -20.45
CA THR A 372 17.14 -9.18 -21.16
C THR A 372 15.93 -9.11 -20.22
N LYS A 373 16.01 -9.84 -19.10
CA LYS A 373 14.94 -9.86 -18.11
C LYS A 373 14.73 -8.52 -17.42
N MET A 374 15.85 -7.82 -17.14
CA MET A 374 15.79 -6.48 -16.57
C MET A 374 15.11 -5.51 -17.53
N ARG A 375 15.42 -5.58 -18.81
CA ARG A 375 14.75 -4.74 -19.83
C ARG A 375 13.25 -5.00 -19.88
N VAL A 376 12.82 -6.27 -19.90
CA VAL A 376 11.40 -6.63 -19.88
C VAL A 376 10.73 -6.15 -18.60
N ALA A 377 11.38 -6.27 -17.44
CA ALA A 377 10.84 -5.78 -16.17
C ALA A 377 10.63 -4.25 -16.18
N ILE A 378 11.55 -3.49 -16.75
CA ILE A 378 11.41 -2.03 -16.92
C ILE A 378 10.30 -1.70 -17.91
N ASP A 379 10.19 -2.41 -19.03
CA ASP A 379 9.10 -2.23 -20.01
C ASP A 379 7.72 -2.56 -19.39
N PHE A 380 7.67 -3.57 -18.51
CA PHE A 380 6.47 -3.90 -17.74
C PHE A 380 6.06 -2.76 -16.81
N LEU A 381 6.99 -2.18 -16.05
CA LEU A 381 6.70 -1.01 -15.21
C LEU A 381 6.23 0.18 -16.06
N ASN A 382 6.86 0.46 -17.20
CA ASN A 382 6.43 1.52 -18.10
C ASN A 382 4.99 1.35 -18.59
N TRP A 383 4.59 0.12 -18.87
CA TRP A 383 3.22 -0.21 -19.26
C TRP A 383 2.25 -0.13 -18.08
N TRP A 384 2.66 -0.63 -16.89
CA TRP A 384 1.81 -0.64 -15.69
C TRP A 384 1.30 0.76 -15.33
N TYR A 385 2.15 1.77 -15.50
CA TYR A 385 1.83 3.16 -15.16
C TYR A 385 1.26 3.99 -16.33
N LEU A 386 0.84 3.38 -17.41
CA LEU A 386 0.01 4.06 -18.39
C LEU A 386 -1.37 4.39 -17.78
N PRO A 387 -1.94 5.58 -18.04
CA PRO A 387 -3.24 5.95 -17.46
C PRO A 387 -4.37 4.95 -17.76
N GLU A 388 -4.35 4.34 -18.95
CA GLU A 388 -5.31 3.30 -19.33
C GLU A 388 -5.12 2.01 -18.53
N THR A 389 -3.89 1.65 -18.18
CA THR A 389 -3.59 0.44 -17.41
C THR A 389 -3.98 0.62 -15.94
N THR A 390 -3.65 1.75 -15.32
CA THR A 390 -4.03 2.04 -13.94
C THR A 390 -5.55 2.18 -13.78
N LEU A 391 -6.24 2.74 -14.78
CA LEU A 391 -7.70 2.78 -14.78
C LEU A 391 -8.32 1.38 -14.95
N GLU A 392 -7.75 0.52 -15.81
CA GLU A 392 -8.19 -0.87 -15.97
C GLU A 392 -7.98 -1.66 -14.66
N PHE A 393 -6.84 -1.45 -13.99
CA PHE A 393 -6.59 -2.02 -12.68
C PHE A 393 -7.67 -1.62 -11.67
N ALA A 394 -8.05 -0.33 -11.62
CA ALA A 394 -9.14 0.14 -10.76
C ALA A 394 -10.49 -0.53 -11.09
N LYS A 395 -10.82 -0.68 -12.38
CA LYS A 395 -12.06 -1.33 -12.80
C LYS A 395 -12.15 -2.81 -12.42
N ARG A 396 -11.02 -3.48 -12.31
CA ARG A 396 -10.91 -4.87 -11.85
C ARG A 396 -10.93 -5.01 -10.33
N GLY A 397 -10.98 -3.92 -9.59
CA GLY A 397 -11.06 -3.90 -8.14
C GLY A 397 -9.75 -3.54 -7.44
N GLY A 398 -8.70 -3.20 -8.19
CA GLY A 398 -7.45 -2.73 -7.63
C GLY A 398 -7.52 -1.28 -7.11
N ASN A 399 -6.56 -0.90 -6.31
CA ASN A 399 -6.45 0.42 -5.67
C ASN A 399 -5.24 1.20 -6.22
N PRO A 400 -5.36 1.91 -7.36
CA PRO A 400 -4.28 2.72 -7.92
C PRO A 400 -3.94 3.91 -7.03
N THR A 401 -2.69 4.37 -7.08
CA THR A 401 -2.20 5.48 -6.24
C THR A 401 -1.88 6.74 -7.03
N ASP A 402 -1.95 6.69 -8.37
CA ASP A 402 -1.64 7.84 -9.22
C ASP A 402 -2.74 8.89 -9.21
N LYS A 403 -2.34 10.17 -9.19
CA LYS A 403 -3.26 11.32 -9.14
C LYS A 403 -4.20 11.38 -10.34
N ALA A 404 -3.79 10.91 -11.52
CA ALA A 404 -4.61 10.96 -12.72
C ALA A 404 -5.85 10.06 -12.57
N THR A 405 -5.63 8.81 -12.17
CA THR A 405 -6.71 7.85 -11.91
C THR A 405 -7.58 8.27 -10.72
N LEU A 406 -6.96 8.68 -9.61
CA LEU A 406 -7.69 9.15 -8.43
C LEU A 406 -8.53 10.41 -8.68
N SER A 407 -8.13 11.25 -9.64
CA SER A 407 -8.86 12.48 -10.03
C SER A 407 -9.90 12.24 -11.11
N ASN A 408 -9.99 11.04 -11.67
CA ASN A 408 -11.04 10.70 -12.62
C ASN A 408 -12.42 10.89 -11.96
N PRO A 409 -13.35 11.65 -12.56
CA PRO A 409 -14.68 11.89 -11.98
C PRO A 409 -15.46 10.61 -11.68
N GLU A 410 -15.24 9.54 -12.46
CA GLU A 410 -15.91 8.25 -12.28
C GLU A 410 -15.26 7.38 -11.19
N PHE A 411 -14.06 7.73 -10.71
CA PHE A 411 -13.30 6.86 -9.80
C PHE A 411 -14.10 6.42 -8.57
N ASN A 412 -14.78 7.36 -7.92
CA ASN A 412 -15.57 7.06 -6.72
C ASN A 412 -16.75 6.10 -6.98
N ASN A 413 -17.15 5.93 -8.24
CA ASN A 413 -18.29 5.10 -8.64
C ASN A 413 -17.86 3.77 -9.25
N ILE A 414 -16.57 3.56 -9.53
CA ILE A 414 -16.06 2.30 -10.11
C ILE A 414 -16.31 1.16 -9.11
N ASN A 415 -15.90 1.35 -7.85
CA ASN A 415 -16.10 0.38 -6.79
C ASN A 415 -16.67 1.06 -5.53
N PRO A 416 -17.47 0.36 -4.71
CA PRO A 416 -18.08 0.94 -3.51
C PRO A 416 -17.09 1.49 -2.47
N TRP A 417 -15.86 0.94 -2.41
CA TRP A 417 -14.83 1.37 -1.46
C TRP A 417 -13.94 2.51 -1.97
N ASN A 418 -13.96 2.82 -3.27
CA ASN A 418 -13.05 3.79 -3.88
C ASN A 418 -13.12 5.18 -3.25
N ARG A 419 -14.31 5.62 -2.84
CA ARG A 419 -14.48 6.91 -2.19
C ARG A 419 -13.77 6.95 -0.83
N ALA A 420 -13.92 5.91 -0.02
CA ALA A 420 -13.28 5.81 1.29
C ALA A 420 -11.76 5.65 1.14
N TYR A 421 -11.31 4.81 0.23
CA TYR A 421 -9.90 4.64 -0.12
C TYR A 421 -9.24 5.97 -0.52
N LYS A 422 -9.80 6.67 -1.51
CA LYS A 422 -9.30 7.97 -1.95
C LYS A 422 -9.27 8.99 -0.81
N TYR A 423 -10.32 9.04 0.01
CA TYR A 423 -10.40 9.92 1.17
C TYR A 423 -9.26 9.64 2.16
N MET A 424 -8.96 8.37 2.42
CA MET A 424 -7.91 7.98 3.37
C MET A 424 -6.50 8.19 2.83
N LEU A 425 -6.31 8.26 1.51
CA LEU A 425 -5.00 8.60 0.89
C LEU A 425 -4.63 10.08 1.00
N GLU A 426 -5.54 10.96 1.44
CA GLU A 426 -5.21 12.36 1.61
C GLU A 426 -4.15 12.55 2.72
N PRO A 427 -3.27 13.56 2.58
CA PRO A 427 -2.18 13.78 3.52
C PRO A 427 -2.62 13.84 4.98
N GLY A 428 -1.92 13.13 5.84
CA GLY A 428 -2.15 13.09 7.29
C GLY A 428 -3.25 12.15 7.76
N ARG A 429 -3.93 11.41 6.85
CA ARG A 429 -4.98 10.45 7.21
C ARG A 429 -4.49 9.00 7.24
N SER A 430 -3.41 8.71 6.53
CA SER A 430 -2.77 7.39 6.54
C SER A 430 -1.27 7.51 6.60
N ARG A 431 -0.62 6.57 7.25
CA ARG A 431 0.84 6.43 7.31
C ARG A 431 1.22 4.97 7.49
N ASP A 432 2.45 4.65 7.08
CA ASP A 432 3.07 3.36 7.34
C ASP A 432 3.99 3.43 8.57
N PHE A 433 4.54 2.28 8.99
CA PHE A 433 5.53 2.20 10.04
C PHE A 433 6.93 1.90 9.45
N TRP A 434 7.83 1.17 10.11
CA TRP A 434 9.24 1.14 9.72
C TRP A 434 9.53 0.48 8.37
N HIS A 435 10.43 1.06 7.58
CA HIS A 435 11.11 0.40 6.46
C HIS A 435 12.52 -0.07 6.88
N HIS A 436 12.64 -0.68 8.04
CA HIS A 436 13.93 -1.01 8.65
C HIS A 436 14.42 -2.41 8.25
N PRO A 437 15.74 -2.62 8.01
CA PRO A 437 16.28 -3.95 7.66
C PRO A 437 15.99 -5.04 8.69
N ARG A 438 15.90 -4.67 9.98
CA ARG A 438 15.54 -5.57 11.08
C ARG A 438 14.02 -5.63 11.34
N TYR A 439 13.21 -5.22 10.37
CA TYR A 439 11.75 -5.20 10.44
C TYR A 439 11.16 -6.48 11.05
N SER A 440 11.54 -7.65 10.54
CA SER A 440 10.97 -8.93 11.00
C SER A 440 11.24 -9.21 12.48
N GLU A 441 12.39 -8.81 13.01
CA GLU A 441 12.74 -8.99 14.42
C GLU A 441 11.96 -8.01 15.30
N MET A 442 11.88 -6.75 14.88
CA MET A 442 11.08 -5.73 15.57
C MET A 442 9.60 -6.12 15.61
N LEU A 443 9.07 -6.64 14.50
CA LEU A 443 7.68 -7.11 14.42
C LEU A 443 7.44 -8.31 15.34
N ALA A 444 8.33 -9.29 15.37
CA ALA A 444 8.18 -10.49 16.21
C ALA A 444 8.04 -10.12 17.69
N VAL A 445 8.92 -9.26 18.18
CA VAL A 445 8.88 -8.73 19.56
C VAL A 445 7.57 -8.01 19.83
N GLN A 446 7.13 -7.19 18.89
CA GLN A 446 5.92 -6.41 19.01
C GLN A 446 4.67 -7.28 19.08
N GLN A 447 4.55 -8.26 18.19
CA GLN A 447 3.42 -9.19 18.20
C GLN A 447 3.38 -10.02 19.47
N GLU A 448 4.52 -10.39 20.04
CA GLU A 448 4.60 -11.08 21.31
C GLU A 448 4.05 -10.22 22.45
N GLY A 449 4.52 -8.97 22.58
CA GLY A 449 4.10 -8.06 23.65
C GLY A 449 2.62 -7.67 23.52
N PHE A 450 2.15 -7.33 22.33
CA PHE A 450 0.75 -6.99 22.10
C PHE A 450 -0.17 -8.16 22.45
N THR A 451 0.13 -9.35 21.95
CA THR A 451 -0.67 -10.55 22.23
C THR A 451 -0.67 -10.89 23.70
N SER A 452 0.45 -10.76 24.40
CA SER A 452 0.54 -11.03 25.83
C SER A 452 -0.43 -10.16 26.64
N TYR A 453 -0.52 -8.87 26.32
CA TYR A 453 -1.50 -8.00 26.98
C TYR A 453 -2.95 -8.29 26.54
N LEU A 454 -3.19 -8.47 25.25
CA LEU A 454 -4.54 -8.70 24.73
C LEU A 454 -5.16 -9.98 25.29
N THR A 455 -4.38 -11.03 25.46
CA THR A 455 -4.82 -12.31 26.05
C THR A 455 -4.89 -12.28 27.58
N GLY A 456 -4.36 -11.23 28.23
CA GLY A 456 -4.34 -11.10 29.68
C GLY A 456 -3.18 -11.83 30.39
N THR A 457 -2.18 -12.30 29.64
CA THR A 457 -0.93 -12.85 30.22
C THR A 457 -0.16 -11.76 30.93
N THR A 458 0.01 -10.59 30.28
CA THR A 458 0.60 -9.39 30.88
C THR A 458 -0.50 -8.53 31.52
N ALA A 459 -0.24 -8.02 32.72
CA ALA A 459 -1.25 -7.36 33.56
C ALA A 459 -1.67 -5.98 33.03
N SER A 460 -0.78 -5.23 32.38
CA SER A 460 -1.05 -3.88 31.88
C SER A 460 -0.47 -3.63 30.50
N ALA A 461 -1.12 -2.72 29.74
CA ALA A 461 -0.62 -2.23 28.45
C ALA A 461 0.80 -1.64 28.59
N LYS A 462 1.03 -0.85 29.66
CA LYS A 462 2.32 -0.23 29.93
C LYS A 462 3.43 -1.26 30.05
N GLN A 463 3.21 -2.36 30.81
CA GLN A 463 4.20 -3.43 30.97
C GLN A 463 4.54 -4.09 29.62
N ALA A 464 3.54 -4.38 28.79
CA ALA A 464 3.77 -4.95 27.47
C ALA A 464 4.56 -3.98 26.56
N LEU A 465 4.23 -2.70 26.59
CA LEU A 465 4.92 -1.67 25.81
C LEU A 465 6.34 -1.43 26.31
N ASP A 466 6.59 -1.51 27.64
CA ASP A 466 7.94 -1.43 28.21
C ASP A 466 8.81 -2.58 27.68
N TYR A 467 8.28 -3.81 27.68
CA TYR A 467 8.98 -4.96 27.11
C TYR A 467 9.32 -4.73 25.63
N ILE A 468 8.32 -4.35 24.81
CA ILE A 468 8.52 -4.14 23.36
C ILE A 468 9.57 -3.05 23.13
N ALA A 469 9.42 -1.90 23.79
CA ALA A 469 10.33 -0.76 23.63
C ALA A 469 11.77 -1.13 23.98
N CYS A 470 11.98 -1.85 25.07
CA CYS A 470 13.30 -2.31 25.48
C CYS A 470 13.94 -3.26 24.47
N GLN A 471 13.17 -4.24 23.99
CA GLN A 471 13.68 -5.23 23.01
C GLN A 471 13.97 -4.56 21.64
N GLN A 472 13.07 -3.71 21.16
CA GLN A 472 13.29 -2.99 19.89
C GLN A 472 14.45 -1.99 20.01
N GLN A 473 14.61 -1.29 21.14
CA GLN A 473 15.76 -0.43 21.37
C GLN A 473 17.08 -1.20 21.33
N GLN A 474 17.10 -2.44 21.88
CA GLN A 474 18.28 -3.30 21.82
C GLN A 474 18.60 -3.72 20.38
N ILE A 475 17.58 -4.12 19.60
CA ILE A 475 17.74 -4.50 18.17
C ILE A 475 18.36 -3.34 17.39
N LEU A 476 17.85 -2.12 17.57
CA LEU A 476 18.31 -0.94 16.85
C LEU A 476 19.69 -0.44 17.33
N TYR A 477 20.02 -0.66 18.61
CA TYR A 477 21.37 -0.39 19.12
C TYR A 477 22.41 -1.37 18.56
N ASP A 478 22.06 -2.67 18.49
CA ASP A 478 22.97 -3.72 18.03
C ASP A 478 23.32 -3.60 16.54
N ASP A 479 22.45 -3.03 15.73
CA ASP A 479 22.72 -2.78 14.31
C ASP A 479 23.27 -1.37 14.02
N GLY A 480 23.39 -0.55 15.05
CA GLY A 480 23.97 0.80 14.97
C GLY A 480 22.99 1.89 14.51
N THR A 481 21.71 1.59 14.35
CA THR A 481 20.66 2.58 14.03
C THR A 481 20.42 3.50 15.22
N ALA A 482 20.33 2.95 16.45
CA ALA A 482 20.22 3.73 17.67
C ALA A 482 21.61 3.97 18.29
N SER A 483 21.88 5.20 18.71
CA SER A 483 23.09 5.57 19.44
C SER A 483 23.05 5.19 20.93
N GLU A 484 21.85 5.02 21.48
CA GLU A 484 21.63 4.72 22.88
C GLU A 484 21.17 3.28 23.07
N ARG A 485 21.81 2.59 24.04
CA ARG A 485 21.34 1.26 24.46
C ARG A 485 20.08 1.39 25.32
N PRO A 486 19.31 0.29 25.48
CA PRO A 486 18.21 0.27 26.44
C PRO A 486 18.68 0.72 27.82
N SER A 487 17.81 1.42 28.56
CA SER A 487 18.10 1.85 29.92
C SER A 487 18.23 0.67 30.90
N ASP A 488 18.83 0.91 32.09
CA ASP A 488 18.94 -0.12 33.13
C ASP A 488 17.58 -0.65 33.61
N ALA A 489 16.50 0.13 33.46
CA ALA A 489 15.13 -0.30 33.74
C ALA A 489 14.69 -1.49 32.86
N CYS A 490 15.22 -1.59 31.67
CA CYS A 490 14.94 -2.69 30.72
C CYS A 490 15.43 -4.06 31.25
N ALA A 491 16.43 -4.11 32.11
CA ALA A 491 16.93 -5.37 32.68
C ALA A 491 15.87 -6.13 33.50
N SER A 492 14.83 -5.44 33.97
CA SER A 492 13.72 -6.01 34.74
C SER A 492 12.43 -6.19 33.99
N THR A 493 12.38 -5.80 32.71
CA THR A 493 11.15 -5.96 31.90
C THR A 493 10.96 -7.40 31.46
N SER A 494 9.74 -7.92 31.65
CA SER A 494 9.31 -9.25 31.19
C SER A 494 7.80 -9.22 30.92
N LEU A 495 7.34 -10.11 30.07
CA LEU A 495 5.92 -10.34 29.80
C LEU A 495 5.25 -11.21 30.88
#